data_5a249b1325e65b140412aa0e1de09c53
#
_entry.id   5a249b1325e65b140412aa0e1de09c53
#
_cell.length_a   1.000
_cell.length_b   1.000
_cell.length_c   1.000
_cell.angle_alpha   90.00
_cell.angle_beta   90.00
_cell.angle_gamma   90.00
#
_symmetry.space_group_name_H-M   'P 1'
#
loop_
_entity.id
_entity.type
_entity.pdbx_description
1 polymer ?
#
loop_
_entity_poly.entity_id
_entity_poly.type
_entity_poly.pdbx_seq_one_letter_code
_entity_poly.pdbx_strand_id
1 'polypeptide(L)'
;MVAIFLKTKTRMNINPIFSRFVAVENIDLKNKDEVVSWSKEEISFDDTKNYKSTGTNHLNRDEPILKELVDKIELGFNNLHNQIGLSSEHKQIVSSLWVNDGSNNTAIEAPHRHVDGIFSAVYWPIADNGCAPLTFMNPNNQMSYVFKSKLIEVHNQFNSDMVNLQPQINQCVYFPSWLWHYVSHVLSKTNN
;
A
#
# COMPACT_ATOMS: atom_id res chain seq x y z
N MET A 1 -18.09 11.54 55.62
CA MET A 1 -18.72 10.65 54.61
C MET A 1 -17.81 10.65 53.37
N VAL A 2 -17.05 9.58 53.11
CA VAL A 2 -16.16 9.49 51.94
C VAL A 2 -16.90 8.71 50.86
N ALA A 3 -17.22 9.35 49.75
CA ALA A 3 -17.81 8.68 48.60
C ALA A 3 -16.66 8.11 47.73
N ILE A 4 -16.53 6.79 47.70
CA ILE A 4 -15.60 6.09 46.81
C ILE A 4 -16.31 5.92 45.46
N PHE A 5 -15.93 6.74 44.47
CA PHE A 5 -16.32 6.50 43.08
C PHE A 5 -15.42 5.44 42.48
N LEU A 6 -15.88 4.20 42.39
CA LEU A 6 -15.26 3.17 41.57
C LEU A 6 -15.48 3.57 40.10
N LYS A 7 -14.45 4.12 39.45
CA LYS A 7 -14.42 4.26 37.99
C LYS A 7 -14.35 2.88 37.35
N THR A 8 -15.48 2.28 37.10
CA THR A 8 -15.54 1.18 36.14
C THR A 8 -15.26 1.77 34.75
N LYS A 9 -14.08 1.49 34.19
CA LYS A 9 -13.81 1.75 32.76
C LYS A 9 -14.74 0.86 31.95
N THR A 10 -15.94 1.30 31.67
CA THR A 10 -16.78 0.66 30.67
C THR A 10 -16.16 0.93 29.30
N ARG A 11 -15.56 -0.09 28.72
CA ARG A 11 -15.03 -0.01 27.35
C ARG A 11 -16.22 -0.18 26.41
N MET A 12 -16.57 0.88 25.69
CA MET A 12 -17.57 0.78 24.62
C MET A 12 -16.99 -0.05 23.47
N ASN A 13 -17.84 -0.83 22.81
CA ASN A 13 -17.52 -1.50 21.56
C ASN A 13 -17.68 -0.49 20.42
N ILE A 14 -16.58 -0.17 19.73
CA ILE A 14 -16.60 0.71 18.56
C ILE A 14 -16.63 -0.18 17.32
N ASN A 15 -17.73 -0.10 16.56
CA ASN A 15 -17.88 -0.81 15.31
C ASN A 15 -17.60 0.15 14.15
N PRO A 16 -16.62 -0.12 13.27
CA PRO A 16 -16.38 0.70 12.09
C PRO A 16 -17.55 0.55 11.12
N ILE A 17 -18.02 1.68 10.57
CA ILE A 17 -19.04 1.74 9.53
C ILE A 17 -18.36 2.27 8.26
N PHE A 18 -18.64 1.65 7.10
CA PHE A 18 -18.01 1.99 5.81
C PHE A 18 -16.48 1.87 5.86
N SER A 19 -15.99 0.77 6.41
CA SER A 19 -14.57 0.49 6.55
C SER A 19 -13.85 0.48 5.21
N ARG A 20 -12.66 1.08 5.19
CA ARG A 20 -11.68 0.88 4.14
C ARG A 20 -10.73 -0.20 4.61
N PHE A 21 -10.09 -0.83 3.66
CA PHE A 21 -9.17 -1.91 3.97
C PHE A 21 -7.88 -1.80 3.16
N VAL A 22 -6.85 -2.35 3.75
CA VAL A 22 -5.61 -2.72 3.11
C VAL A 22 -5.35 -4.16 3.54
N ALA A 23 -5.21 -5.07 2.58
CA ALA A 23 -4.86 -6.46 2.85
C ALA A 23 -3.36 -6.67 2.62
N VAL A 24 -2.74 -7.50 3.44
CA VAL A 24 -1.29 -7.74 3.39
C VAL A 24 -1.06 -9.24 3.43
N GLU A 25 -0.21 -9.73 2.54
CA GLU A 25 0.29 -11.11 2.56
C GLU A 25 1.76 -11.17 2.19
N ASN A 26 2.41 -12.29 2.43
CA ASN A 26 3.76 -12.56 1.94
C ASN A 26 3.68 -13.42 0.67
N ILE A 27 4.33 -12.94 -0.40
CA ILE A 27 4.49 -13.68 -1.65
C ILE A 27 5.95 -14.11 -1.76
N ASP A 28 6.20 -15.40 -1.59
CA ASP A 28 7.52 -15.98 -1.79
C ASP A 28 7.62 -16.52 -3.21
N LEU A 29 8.47 -15.91 -4.04
CA LEU A 29 8.71 -16.31 -5.42
C LEU A 29 9.92 -17.22 -5.50
N LYS A 30 9.81 -18.31 -6.23
CA LYS A 30 10.93 -19.23 -6.48
C LYS A 30 12.01 -18.58 -7.37
N ASN A 31 11.58 -17.75 -8.30
CA ASN A 31 12.44 -17.03 -9.26
C ASN A 31 12.61 -15.54 -8.89
N LYS A 32 12.54 -15.19 -7.61
CA LYS A 32 12.60 -13.80 -7.16
C LYS A 32 13.80 -13.02 -7.66
N ASP A 33 14.99 -13.61 -7.56
CA ASP A 33 16.23 -12.93 -7.96
C ASP A 33 16.30 -12.69 -9.46
N GLU A 34 15.75 -13.61 -10.26
CA GLU A 34 15.63 -13.48 -11.71
C GLU A 34 14.64 -12.36 -12.07
N VAL A 35 13.46 -12.31 -11.41
CA VAL A 35 12.48 -11.23 -11.57
C VAL A 35 13.11 -9.87 -11.23
N VAL A 36 13.87 -9.79 -10.14
CA VAL A 36 14.55 -8.55 -9.73
C VAL A 36 15.60 -8.13 -10.75
N SER A 37 16.43 -9.07 -11.23
CA SER A 37 17.46 -8.79 -12.22
C SER A 37 16.86 -8.31 -13.54
N TRP A 38 15.86 -9.03 -14.04
CA TRP A 38 15.12 -8.66 -15.23
C TRP A 38 14.45 -7.29 -15.09
N SER A 39 13.80 -7.02 -13.96
CA SER A 39 13.15 -5.73 -13.70
C SER A 39 14.15 -4.56 -13.75
N LYS A 40 15.38 -4.75 -13.29
CA LYS A 40 16.42 -3.71 -13.36
C LYS A 40 16.87 -3.41 -14.79
N GLU A 41 16.81 -4.39 -15.69
CA GLU A 41 17.11 -4.21 -17.10
C GLU A 41 16.00 -3.44 -17.83
N GLU A 42 14.74 -3.68 -17.45
CA GLU A 42 13.58 -3.02 -18.05
C GLU A 42 13.38 -1.57 -17.58
N ILE A 43 13.95 -1.19 -16.43
CA ILE A 43 13.80 0.15 -15.85
C ILE A 43 14.68 1.15 -16.58
N SER A 44 14.08 2.20 -17.12
CA SER A 44 14.77 3.39 -17.60
C SER A 44 14.67 4.54 -16.59
N PHE A 45 15.63 5.45 -16.63
CA PHE A 45 15.54 6.68 -15.86
C PHE A 45 14.49 7.60 -16.45
N ASP A 46 13.53 8.05 -15.62
CA ASP A 46 12.52 9.04 -16.00
C ASP A 46 12.88 10.38 -15.33
N ASP A 47 13.43 11.29 -16.12
CA ASP A 47 13.86 12.63 -15.65
C ASP A 47 12.69 13.43 -15.04
N THR A 48 11.46 13.14 -15.44
CA THR A 48 10.27 13.87 -14.93
C THR A 48 9.88 13.42 -13.53
N LYS A 49 10.29 12.22 -13.13
CA LYS A 49 9.91 11.60 -11.85
C LYS A 49 11.03 11.57 -10.82
N ASN A 50 12.27 11.89 -11.19
CA ASN A 50 13.46 11.78 -10.34
C ASN A 50 13.70 10.37 -9.78
N TYR A 51 13.13 9.32 -10.39
CA TYR A 51 13.35 7.92 -10.04
C TYR A 51 13.29 7.03 -11.28
N LYS A 52 13.83 5.83 -11.16
CA LYS A 52 13.79 4.85 -12.25
C LYS A 52 12.46 4.12 -12.23
N SER A 53 11.83 4.06 -13.37
CA SER A 53 10.53 3.41 -13.55
C SER A 53 10.38 2.90 -14.98
N THR A 54 9.57 1.88 -15.17
CA THR A 54 9.05 1.55 -16.50
C THR A 54 8.01 2.58 -16.98
N GLY A 55 7.60 3.48 -16.09
CA GLY A 55 6.69 4.60 -16.39
C GLY A 55 5.34 4.15 -16.92
N THR A 56 4.88 4.81 -18.00
CA THR A 56 3.64 4.46 -18.71
C THR A 56 3.81 3.27 -19.64
N ASN A 57 5.03 2.79 -19.86
CA ASN A 57 5.29 1.57 -20.59
C ASN A 57 5.02 0.40 -19.64
N HIS A 58 3.77 -0.05 -19.63
CA HIS A 58 3.38 -1.19 -18.82
C HIS A 58 4.15 -2.44 -19.30
N LEU A 59 4.68 -3.19 -18.33
CA LEU A 59 5.28 -4.48 -18.62
C LEU A 59 4.23 -5.43 -19.18
N ASN A 60 4.64 -6.28 -20.13
CA ASN A 60 3.78 -7.33 -20.59
C ASN A 60 3.57 -8.35 -19.46
N ARG A 61 2.34 -8.49 -18.98
CA ARG A 61 1.99 -9.44 -17.92
C ARG A 61 2.23 -10.89 -18.28
N ASP A 62 2.27 -11.19 -19.58
CA ASP A 62 2.44 -12.55 -20.11
C ASP A 62 3.92 -12.91 -20.31
N GLU A 63 4.86 -12.04 -19.87
CA GLU A 63 6.27 -12.39 -19.83
C GLU A 63 6.51 -13.63 -18.97
N PRO A 64 7.20 -14.67 -19.52
CA PRO A 64 7.39 -15.92 -18.80
C PRO A 64 8.03 -15.76 -17.42
N ILE A 65 8.94 -14.78 -17.29
CA ILE A 65 9.64 -14.47 -16.02
C ILE A 65 8.67 -13.95 -14.95
N LEU A 66 7.60 -13.28 -15.33
CA LEU A 66 6.61 -12.69 -14.44
C LEU A 66 5.46 -13.63 -14.08
N LYS A 67 5.37 -14.79 -14.74
CA LYS A 67 4.22 -15.68 -14.62
C LYS A 67 3.91 -16.05 -13.16
N GLU A 68 4.89 -16.47 -12.38
CA GLU A 68 4.66 -16.85 -10.98
C GLU A 68 4.16 -15.67 -10.15
N LEU A 69 4.73 -14.47 -10.34
CA LEU A 69 4.31 -13.25 -9.66
C LEU A 69 2.87 -12.89 -10.02
N VAL A 70 2.55 -12.85 -11.30
CA VAL A 70 1.20 -12.53 -11.80
C VAL A 70 0.17 -13.52 -11.26
N ASP A 71 0.44 -14.83 -11.35
CA ASP A 71 -0.45 -15.89 -10.86
C ASP A 71 -0.75 -15.71 -9.34
N LYS A 72 0.28 -15.36 -8.53
CA LYS A 72 0.13 -15.15 -7.09
C LYS A 72 -0.64 -13.87 -6.77
N ILE A 73 -0.38 -12.77 -7.47
CA ILE A 73 -1.13 -11.52 -7.29
C ILE A 73 -2.61 -11.72 -7.69
N GLU A 74 -2.88 -12.41 -8.79
CA GLU A 74 -4.26 -12.70 -9.21
C GLU A 74 -4.98 -13.59 -8.21
N LEU A 75 -4.28 -14.56 -7.61
CA LEU A 75 -4.84 -15.36 -6.53
C LEU A 75 -5.19 -14.49 -5.33
N GLY A 76 -4.32 -13.58 -4.92
CA GLY A 76 -4.56 -12.60 -3.85
C GLY A 76 -5.76 -11.71 -4.15
N PHE A 77 -5.85 -11.15 -5.35
CA PHE A 77 -7.01 -10.36 -5.79
C PHE A 77 -8.31 -11.16 -5.73
N ASN A 78 -8.31 -12.40 -6.19
CA ASN A 78 -9.52 -13.25 -6.18
C ASN A 78 -9.90 -13.67 -4.76
N ASN A 79 -8.93 -13.93 -3.87
CA ASN A 79 -9.19 -14.18 -2.47
C ASN A 79 -9.82 -12.96 -1.79
N LEU A 80 -9.27 -11.77 -2.03
CA LEU A 80 -9.80 -10.52 -1.50
C LEU A 80 -11.22 -10.25 -2.04
N HIS A 81 -11.43 -10.43 -3.35
CA HIS A 81 -12.73 -10.32 -4.02
C HIS A 81 -13.80 -11.15 -3.32
N ASN A 82 -13.48 -12.42 -3.03
CA ASN A 82 -14.39 -13.33 -2.34
C ASN A 82 -14.62 -12.91 -0.88
N GLN A 83 -13.57 -12.48 -0.16
CA GLN A 83 -13.67 -12.09 1.25
C GLN A 83 -14.55 -10.85 1.46
N ILE A 84 -14.58 -9.92 0.50
CA ILE A 84 -15.44 -8.74 0.58
C ILE A 84 -16.82 -8.95 -0.04
N GLY A 85 -17.13 -10.18 -0.47
CA GLY A 85 -18.47 -10.58 -0.91
C GLY A 85 -18.83 -10.12 -2.32
N LEU A 86 -17.86 -9.94 -3.22
CA LEU A 86 -18.15 -9.69 -4.63
C LEU A 86 -18.57 -10.98 -5.35
N SER A 87 -19.26 -10.84 -6.50
CA SER A 87 -19.80 -11.96 -7.25
C SER A 87 -18.71 -12.88 -7.78
N SER A 88 -18.80 -14.18 -7.48
CA SER A 88 -17.89 -15.22 -7.97
C SER A 88 -17.94 -15.47 -9.49
N GLU A 89 -18.91 -14.87 -10.19
CA GLU A 89 -18.98 -14.92 -11.65
C GLU A 89 -17.88 -14.12 -12.34
N HIS A 90 -17.22 -13.21 -11.59
CA HIS A 90 -16.16 -12.35 -12.08
C HIS A 90 -14.83 -12.73 -11.43
N LYS A 91 -13.79 -12.79 -12.24
CA LYS A 91 -12.40 -12.99 -11.80
C LYS A 91 -11.62 -11.70 -11.92
N GLN A 92 -10.76 -11.48 -10.95
CA GLN A 92 -9.78 -10.39 -11.00
C GLN A 92 -8.53 -10.86 -11.74
N ILE A 93 -8.07 -10.04 -12.67
CA ILE A 93 -6.83 -10.27 -13.43
C ILE A 93 -5.93 -9.03 -13.30
N VAL A 94 -4.64 -9.22 -13.44
CA VAL A 94 -3.68 -8.13 -13.59
C VAL A 94 -3.83 -7.53 -14.98
N SER A 95 -4.30 -6.30 -15.08
CA SER A 95 -4.46 -5.60 -16.37
C SER A 95 -3.27 -4.71 -16.72
N SER A 96 -2.55 -4.24 -15.71
CA SER A 96 -1.39 -3.36 -15.86
C SER A 96 -0.34 -3.70 -14.82
N LEU A 97 0.91 -3.66 -15.21
CA LEU A 97 2.06 -3.95 -14.36
C LEU A 97 3.20 -2.97 -14.69
N TRP A 98 3.85 -2.43 -13.69
CA TRP A 98 5.04 -1.58 -13.83
C TRP A 98 5.98 -1.80 -12.67
N VAL A 99 7.22 -1.36 -12.81
CA VAL A 99 8.25 -1.44 -11.78
C VAL A 99 8.75 -0.04 -11.48
N ASN A 100 8.94 0.23 -10.20
CA ASN A 100 9.59 1.44 -9.69
C ASN A 100 10.81 1.04 -8.87
N ASP A 101 11.93 1.72 -9.11
CA ASP A 101 13.15 1.59 -8.31
C ASP A 101 13.27 2.79 -7.36
N GLY A 102 13.01 2.54 -6.09
CA GLY A 102 13.10 3.53 -5.02
C GLY A 102 14.48 3.61 -4.34
N SER A 103 15.52 3.00 -4.91
CA SER A 103 16.84 2.87 -4.27
C SER A 103 17.57 4.21 -4.03
N ASN A 104 17.20 5.26 -4.74
CA ASN A 104 17.91 6.55 -4.70
C ASN A 104 17.37 7.56 -3.68
N ASN A 105 16.51 7.18 -2.73
CA ASN A 105 15.93 8.06 -1.70
C ASN A 105 15.26 9.37 -2.20
N THR A 106 15.28 9.61 -3.50
CA THR A 106 14.70 10.79 -4.14
C THR A 106 13.34 10.52 -4.78
N ALA A 107 12.95 9.24 -4.81
CA ALA A 107 11.70 8.84 -5.42
C ALA A 107 10.51 9.38 -4.61
N ILE A 108 9.84 10.37 -5.17
CA ILE A 108 8.54 10.82 -4.67
C ILE A 108 7.52 10.43 -5.72
N GLU A 109 6.67 9.48 -5.40
CA GLU A 109 5.48 9.30 -6.19
C GLU A 109 4.38 10.21 -5.61
N ALA A 110 3.92 11.17 -6.40
CA ALA A 110 2.90 12.12 -5.96
C ALA A 110 1.61 11.37 -5.56
N PRO A 111 0.81 11.93 -4.64
CA PRO A 111 -0.49 11.37 -4.32
C PRO A 111 -1.33 11.12 -5.56
N HIS A 112 -1.76 9.88 -5.76
CA HIS A 112 -2.54 9.45 -6.91
C HIS A 112 -3.50 8.32 -6.55
N ARG A 113 -4.30 7.92 -7.50
CA ARG A 113 -5.20 6.76 -7.45
C ARG A 113 -5.33 6.17 -8.84
N HIS A 114 -5.74 4.91 -8.92
CA HIS A 114 -6.01 4.25 -10.20
C HIS A 114 -7.52 4.18 -10.42
N VAL A 115 -7.97 4.60 -11.60
CA VAL A 115 -9.41 4.72 -11.91
C VAL A 115 -9.93 3.54 -12.74
N ASP A 116 -9.03 2.76 -13.33
CA ASP A 116 -9.36 1.70 -14.29
C ASP A 116 -9.38 0.30 -13.68
N GLY A 117 -9.21 0.18 -12.36
CA GLY A 117 -9.18 -1.10 -11.65
C GLY A 117 -10.05 -1.12 -10.40
N ILE A 118 -10.44 -2.32 -9.96
CA ILE A 118 -11.13 -2.53 -8.67
C ILE A 118 -10.10 -2.54 -7.55
N PHE A 119 -9.01 -3.31 -7.74
CA PHE A 119 -7.91 -3.44 -6.79
C PHE A 119 -6.59 -3.05 -7.42
N SER A 120 -5.70 -2.55 -6.58
CA SER A 120 -4.29 -2.36 -6.86
C SER A 120 -3.46 -3.18 -5.88
N ALA A 121 -2.25 -3.54 -6.29
CA ALA A 121 -1.29 -4.22 -5.44
C ALA A 121 0.09 -3.57 -5.56
N VAL A 122 0.85 -3.59 -4.46
CA VAL A 122 2.26 -3.25 -4.44
C VAL A 122 3.02 -4.42 -3.83
N TYR A 123 3.99 -4.93 -4.55
CA TYR A 123 4.85 -6.02 -4.11
C TYR A 123 6.30 -5.55 -3.98
N TRP A 124 6.94 -5.88 -2.86
CA TRP A 124 8.35 -5.57 -2.60
C TRP A 124 9.19 -6.84 -2.60
N PRO A 125 9.81 -7.22 -3.73
CA PRO A 125 10.78 -8.31 -3.74
C PRO A 125 12.03 -7.97 -2.92
N ILE A 126 12.35 -6.68 -2.84
CA ILE A 126 13.45 -6.11 -2.06
C ILE A 126 12.88 -4.99 -1.20
N ALA A 127 13.28 -4.96 0.06
CA ALA A 127 13.03 -3.86 0.97
C ALA A 127 14.16 -3.81 2.01
N ASP A 128 14.62 -2.63 2.34
CA ASP A 128 15.57 -2.40 3.42
C ASP A 128 14.98 -1.42 4.46
N ASN A 129 15.72 -1.20 5.54
CA ASN A 129 15.26 -0.31 6.61
C ASN A 129 15.18 1.16 6.20
N GLY A 130 15.66 1.51 5.01
CA GLY A 130 15.64 2.85 4.44
C GLY A 130 14.53 3.07 3.41
N CYS A 131 13.75 2.04 3.07
CA CYS A 131 12.67 2.18 2.10
C CYS A 131 11.59 3.16 2.58
N ALA A 132 11.16 4.01 1.66
CA ALA A 132 10.05 4.91 1.89
C ALA A 132 8.73 4.15 2.14
N PRO A 133 7.89 4.58 3.09
CA PRO A 133 6.62 3.94 3.35
C PRO A 133 5.62 4.19 2.22
N LEU A 134 4.77 3.20 1.95
CA LEU A 134 3.55 3.39 1.20
C LEU A 134 2.53 4.07 2.11
N THR A 135 2.12 5.27 1.74
CA THR A 135 1.21 6.10 2.53
C THR A 135 -0.16 6.12 1.90
N PHE A 136 -1.18 5.75 2.65
CA PHE A 136 -2.58 5.86 2.28
C PHE A 136 -3.21 7.10 2.90
N MET A 137 -3.98 7.83 2.10
CA MET A 137 -4.70 9.01 2.56
C MET A 137 -6.14 8.66 2.94
N ASN A 138 -6.60 9.22 4.04
CA ASN A 138 -8.00 9.07 4.45
C ASN A 138 -8.91 9.81 3.44
N PRO A 139 -9.76 9.10 2.69
CA PRO A 139 -10.64 9.75 1.72
C PRO A 139 -11.75 10.59 2.39
N ASN A 140 -11.95 10.40 3.68
CA ASN A 140 -12.87 11.20 4.47
C ASN A 140 -12.08 12.17 5.38
N ASN A 141 -11.50 13.20 4.76
CA ASN A 141 -10.67 14.19 5.45
C ASN A 141 -11.47 15.16 6.34
N GLN A 142 -12.78 15.03 6.45
CA GLN A 142 -13.60 15.86 7.34
C GLN A 142 -13.17 15.71 8.80
N MET A 143 -12.53 14.61 9.16
CA MET A 143 -12.00 14.38 10.50
C MET A 143 -10.86 15.35 10.85
N SER A 144 -10.07 15.79 9.88
CA SER A 144 -8.99 16.78 10.11
C SER A 144 -9.51 18.14 10.57
N TYR A 145 -10.75 18.50 10.23
CA TYR A 145 -11.39 19.73 10.72
C TYR A 145 -11.89 19.58 12.16
N VAL A 146 -12.25 18.37 12.57
CA VAL A 146 -12.83 18.09 13.89
C VAL A 146 -11.73 17.77 14.90
N PHE A 147 -10.78 16.92 14.52
CA PHE A 147 -9.68 16.53 15.38
C PHE A 147 -8.42 17.34 15.06
N LYS A 148 -8.27 18.47 15.76
CA LYS A 148 -6.99 19.19 15.74
C LYS A 148 -5.91 18.30 16.34
N SER A 149 -4.70 18.34 15.81
CA SER A 149 -3.56 17.51 16.25
C SER A 149 -3.34 17.52 17.77
N LYS A 150 -3.63 18.66 18.42
CA LYS A 150 -3.55 18.81 19.89
C LYS A 150 -4.57 17.98 20.68
N LEU A 151 -5.61 17.46 20.03
CA LEU A 151 -6.64 16.63 20.68
C LEU A 151 -6.37 15.14 20.50
N ILE A 152 -5.38 14.76 19.67
CA ILE A 152 -5.05 13.36 19.39
C ILE A 152 -3.84 12.99 20.25
N GLU A 153 -4.06 12.14 21.22
CA GLU A 153 -3.00 11.55 22.04
C GLU A 153 -2.36 10.33 21.34
N VAL A 154 -3.19 9.50 20.71
CA VAL A 154 -2.75 8.31 20.00
C VAL A 154 -3.48 8.20 18.66
N HIS A 155 -2.72 8.19 17.57
CA HIS A 155 -3.27 7.98 16.23
C HIS A 155 -3.74 6.54 16.04
N ASN A 156 -4.91 6.38 15.39
CA ASN A 156 -5.51 5.10 15.08
C ASN A 156 -6.44 5.23 13.85
N GLN A 157 -7.06 4.12 13.44
CA GLN A 157 -7.96 4.08 12.27
C GLN A 157 -9.15 5.04 12.30
N PHE A 158 -9.51 5.59 13.45
CA PHE A 158 -10.67 6.48 13.61
C PHE A 158 -10.30 7.97 13.57
N ASN A 159 -9.03 8.31 13.75
CA ASN A 159 -8.60 9.70 13.89
C ASN A 159 -7.37 10.06 13.04
N SER A 160 -6.88 9.16 12.20
CA SER A 160 -5.71 9.41 11.35
C SER A 160 -6.13 9.88 9.96
N ASP A 161 -5.46 10.92 9.47
CA ASP A 161 -5.60 11.40 8.09
C ASP A 161 -4.79 10.58 7.10
N MET A 162 -3.73 9.93 7.57
CA MET A 162 -2.83 9.10 6.78
C MET A 162 -2.43 7.85 7.55
N VAL A 163 -2.18 6.79 6.80
CA VAL A 163 -1.64 5.53 7.34
C VAL A 163 -0.39 5.18 6.53
N ASN A 164 0.73 5.02 7.22
CA ASN A 164 2.00 4.61 6.64
C ASN A 164 2.20 3.11 6.82
N LEU A 165 2.49 2.44 5.72
CA LEU A 165 2.83 1.02 5.70
C LEU A 165 4.30 0.89 5.29
N GLN A 166 5.10 0.37 6.21
CA GLN A 166 6.52 0.18 5.96
C GLN A 166 6.74 -1.06 5.08
N PRO A 167 7.46 -0.93 3.96
CA PRO A 167 7.81 -2.06 3.11
C PRO A 167 8.54 -3.17 3.86
N GLN A 168 8.22 -4.43 3.54
CA GLN A 168 8.95 -5.60 4.00
C GLN A 168 9.25 -6.51 2.79
N ILE A 169 10.36 -7.22 2.85
CA ILE A 169 10.75 -8.16 1.79
C ILE A 169 9.64 -9.19 1.61
N ASN A 170 9.31 -9.50 0.34
CA ASN A 170 8.26 -10.43 -0.06
C ASN A 170 6.84 -10.01 0.32
N GLN A 171 6.65 -8.82 0.87
CA GLN A 171 5.33 -8.31 1.21
C GLN A 171 4.59 -7.86 -0.05
N CYS A 172 3.33 -8.27 -0.15
CA CYS A 172 2.37 -7.76 -1.11
C CYS A 172 1.21 -7.10 -0.37
N VAL A 173 0.85 -5.91 -0.81
CA VAL A 173 -0.22 -5.10 -0.22
C VAL A 173 -1.29 -4.87 -1.27
N TYR A 174 -2.52 -5.23 -0.95
CA TYR A 174 -3.69 -5.07 -1.80
C TYR A 174 -4.62 -4.01 -1.24
N PHE A 175 -5.16 -3.16 -2.09
CA PHE A 175 -6.06 -2.09 -1.69
C PHE A 175 -7.02 -1.71 -2.82
N PRO A 176 -8.15 -1.05 -2.51
CA PRO A 176 -9.04 -0.52 -3.54
C PRO A 176 -8.30 0.48 -4.43
N SER A 177 -8.39 0.33 -5.75
CA SER A 177 -7.66 1.18 -6.70
C SER A 177 -7.98 2.67 -6.58
N TRP A 178 -9.18 3.01 -6.13
CA TRP A 178 -9.62 4.39 -5.90
C TRP A 178 -9.02 5.03 -4.63
N LEU A 179 -8.36 4.25 -3.75
CA LEU A 179 -7.78 4.77 -2.51
C LEU A 179 -6.53 5.60 -2.82
N TRP A 180 -6.54 6.87 -2.44
CA TRP A 180 -5.41 7.76 -2.62
C TRP A 180 -4.20 7.27 -1.86
N HIS A 181 -3.07 7.17 -2.54
CA HIS A 181 -1.82 6.70 -1.98
C HIS A 181 -0.62 7.37 -2.66
N TYR A 182 0.53 7.26 -2.01
CA TYR A 182 1.80 7.76 -2.52
C TYR A 182 2.97 7.11 -1.78
N VAL A 183 4.17 7.25 -2.34
CA VAL A 183 5.43 6.90 -1.68
C VAL A 183 6.13 8.20 -1.32
N SER A 184 6.34 8.43 -0.03
CA SER A 184 6.99 9.65 0.45
C SER A 184 8.52 9.52 0.44
N HIS A 185 9.21 10.67 0.49
CA HIS A 185 10.62 10.68 0.83
C HIS A 185 10.86 10.06 2.20
N VAL A 186 11.91 9.26 2.29
CA VAL A 186 12.55 9.05 3.58
C VAL A 186 13.24 10.37 3.93
N LEU A 187 12.67 11.12 4.86
CA LEU A 187 13.44 12.17 5.51
C LEU A 187 14.61 11.46 6.19
N SER A 188 15.81 11.59 5.61
CA SER A 188 17.04 11.17 6.31
C SER A 188 16.95 11.76 7.70
N LYS A 189 17.04 10.89 8.72
CA LYS A 189 17.18 11.38 10.10
C LYS A 189 18.39 12.30 10.09
N THR A 190 18.15 13.60 10.09
CA THR A 190 19.17 14.57 10.46
C THR A 190 19.53 14.20 11.88
N ASN A 191 20.70 13.58 12.04
CA ASN A 191 21.32 13.40 13.35
C ASN A 191 21.50 14.80 13.93
N ASN A 192 20.62 15.17 14.84
CA ASN A 192 20.85 16.25 15.82
C ASN A 192 21.51 15.63 17.04
#